data_e0acac001a28d903499d3b3e776ea100
#
_entry.id   e0acac001a28d903499d3b3e776ea100
#
_cell.length_a   1.000
_cell.length_b   1.000
_cell.length_c   1.000
_cell.angle_alpha   90.00
_cell.angle_beta   90.00
_cell.angle_gamma   90.00
#
_symmetry.space_group_name_H-M   'P 1'
#
loop_
_entity.id
_entity.type
_entity.pdbx_description
1 polymer ?
#
loop_
_entity_poly.entity_id
_entity_poly.type
_entity_poly.pdbx_seq_one_letter_code
_entity_poly.pdbx_strand_id
1 'polypeptide(L)'
;FVPEHYDLFLDLSRETKTFSGKVTITGQAQSDRISLHQKDLEIASVEVAGQARPFTVDHENEALHIELAEAGQVEVVIAFSGKITDNMTGIYPSYYTVDGVKKEVLSTQFESHFAREAFPCVDEPEAKATFDLSLRFDQAEGEVALSNMPEINVENRKKTGIWKFETTPRMSSYLLAFVAGDLQGVTAKTKNGTLVGVYSTKAHPLSNLDFSLDIAVRSIEFYEDYYGVKYPIPQSLHIALPDFSAGAMENWGLVTYR
;
A
#
# COMPACT_ATOMS: atom_id res chain seq x y z
N PHE A 1 16.43 -13.18 7.63
CA PHE A 1 15.82 -12.06 8.37
C PHE A 1 14.33 -12.28 8.49
N VAL A 2 13.78 -12.11 9.67
CA VAL A 2 12.35 -12.24 9.96
C VAL A 2 11.82 -10.86 10.30
N PRO A 3 11.08 -10.20 9.38
CA PRO A 3 10.51 -8.88 9.64
C PRO A 3 9.34 -8.98 10.61
N GLU A 4 9.17 -7.94 11.43
CA GLU A 4 8.06 -7.82 12.39
C GLU A 4 7.18 -6.63 12.08
N HIS A 5 7.80 -5.51 11.69
CA HIS A 5 7.10 -4.26 11.41
C HIS A 5 7.81 -3.43 10.34
N TYR A 6 7.02 -2.74 9.52
CA TYR A 6 7.45 -1.76 8.53
C TYR A 6 6.79 -0.42 8.82
N ASP A 7 7.58 0.65 8.99
CA ASP A 7 7.11 2.04 8.92
C ASP A 7 7.54 2.61 7.56
N LEU A 8 6.59 2.72 6.65
CA LEU A 8 6.80 3.08 5.24
C LEU A 8 6.26 4.47 4.94
N PHE A 9 7.12 5.37 4.53
CA PHE A 9 6.76 6.65 3.94
C PHE A 9 7.06 6.67 2.45
N LEU A 10 6.10 7.09 1.63
CA LEU A 10 6.24 7.29 0.19
C LEU A 10 5.81 8.71 -0.20
N ASP A 11 6.63 9.35 -1.02
CA ASP A 11 6.38 10.65 -1.64
C ASP A 11 6.30 10.47 -3.15
N LEU A 12 5.10 10.62 -3.70
CA LEU A 12 4.77 10.24 -5.07
C LEU A 12 4.61 11.49 -5.94
N SER A 13 5.20 11.49 -7.13
CA SER A 13 5.00 12.53 -8.13
C SER A 13 4.41 11.96 -9.42
N ARG A 14 3.16 12.33 -9.73
CA ARG A 14 2.51 11.99 -11.00
C ARG A 14 3.14 12.76 -12.15
N GLU A 15 3.60 13.98 -11.90
CA GLU A 15 4.23 14.83 -12.92
C GLU A 15 5.50 14.20 -13.46
N THR A 16 6.40 13.74 -12.58
CA THR A 16 7.70 13.18 -12.97
C THR A 16 7.68 11.67 -13.15
N LYS A 17 6.56 10.99 -12.79
CA LYS A 17 6.45 9.53 -12.76
C LYS A 17 7.53 8.86 -11.91
N THR A 18 7.80 9.46 -10.77
CA THR A 18 8.79 8.97 -9.79
C THR A 18 8.22 8.98 -8.38
N PHE A 19 8.88 8.26 -7.51
CA PHE A 19 8.64 8.36 -6.08
C PHE A 19 9.96 8.30 -5.31
N SER A 20 9.96 8.86 -4.12
CA SER A 20 10.98 8.63 -3.10
C SER A 20 10.33 8.04 -1.86
N GLY A 21 11.11 7.31 -1.08
CA GLY A 21 10.59 6.68 0.11
C GLY A 21 11.63 6.50 1.19
N LYS A 22 11.12 6.26 2.37
CA LYS A 22 11.89 5.82 3.53
C LYS A 22 11.13 4.70 4.19
N VAL A 23 11.81 3.58 4.44
CA VAL A 23 11.26 2.49 5.21
C VAL A 23 12.12 2.21 6.44
N THR A 24 11.47 2.07 7.58
CA THR A 24 12.09 1.55 8.79
C THR A 24 11.56 0.14 9.01
N ILE A 25 12.45 -0.85 9.06
CA ILE A 25 12.09 -2.26 9.21
C ILE A 25 12.67 -2.74 10.55
N THR A 26 11.80 -3.21 11.43
CA THR A 26 12.24 -3.92 12.64
C THR A 26 12.04 -5.41 12.48
N GLY A 27 12.95 -6.20 13.03
CA GLY A 27 12.87 -7.66 12.95
C GLY A 27 14.10 -8.35 13.47
N GLN A 28 14.11 -9.68 13.34
CA GLN A 28 15.14 -10.56 13.86
C GLN A 28 16.12 -10.99 12.76
N ALA A 29 17.37 -10.56 12.84
CA ALA A 29 18.46 -11.06 12.01
C ALA A 29 19.02 -12.37 12.57
N GLN A 30 19.21 -13.36 11.70
CA GLN A 30 19.71 -14.67 12.07
C GLN A 30 21.23 -14.79 11.88
N SER A 31 21.87 -13.81 11.24
CA SER A 31 23.29 -13.72 10.98
C SER A 31 23.74 -12.25 10.98
N ASP A 32 25.01 -12.02 10.76
CA ASP A 32 25.65 -10.72 10.56
C ASP A 32 25.36 -10.08 9.19
N ARG A 33 24.43 -10.65 8.46
CA ARG A 33 23.96 -10.14 7.15
C ARG A 33 22.47 -10.37 7.01
N ILE A 34 21.78 -9.38 6.48
CA ILE A 34 20.38 -9.52 6.03
C ILE A 34 20.29 -9.29 4.53
N SER A 35 19.32 -9.94 3.91
CA SER A 35 18.96 -9.74 2.50
C SER A 35 17.49 -9.38 2.42
N LEU A 36 17.21 -8.31 1.70
CA LEU A 36 15.86 -7.86 1.38
C LEU A 36 15.67 -7.96 -0.13
N HIS A 37 14.44 -8.10 -0.58
CA HIS A 37 14.11 -7.96 -1.99
C HIS A 37 13.98 -6.47 -2.34
N GLN A 38 14.44 -6.11 -3.51
CA GLN A 38 14.24 -4.80 -4.18
C GLN A 38 14.35 -5.00 -5.68
N LYS A 39 13.58 -4.24 -6.45
CA LYS A 39 13.65 -4.27 -7.92
C LYS A 39 13.54 -2.86 -8.46
N ASP A 40 14.53 -2.49 -9.27
CA ASP A 40 14.61 -1.19 -9.95
C ASP A 40 14.55 0.03 -9.01
N LEU A 41 14.89 -0.17 -7.72
CA LEU A 41 15.00 0.91 -6.75
C LEU A 41 16.43 1.44 -6.68
N GLU A 42 16.57 2.77 -6.57
CA GLU A 42 17.83 3.43 -6.22
C GLU A 42 17.91 3.54 -4.70
N ILE A 43 18.85 2.83 -4.09
CA ILE A 43 19.08 2.86 -2.64
C ILE A 43 20.04 4.00 -2.32
N ALA A 44 19.57 5.02 -1.64
CA ALA A 44 20.35 6.20 -1.30
C ALA A 44 21.18 6.02 -0.03
N SER A 45 20.61 5.37 1.00
CA SER A 45 21.30 5.11 2.26
C SER A 45 20.68 3.94 3.00
N VAL A 46 21.51 3.29 3.81
CA VAL A 46 21.11 2.25 4.76
C VAL A 46 21.73 2.58 6.11
N GLU A 47 20.91 2.59 7.15
CA GLU A 47 21.32 2.77 8.54
C GLU A 47 20.80 1.60 9.39
N VAL A 48 21.61 1.15 10.33
CA VAL A 48 21.21 0.16 11.34
C VAL A 48 21.52 0.74 12.72
N ALA A 49 20.52 0.80 13.58
CA ALA A 49 20.61 1.44 14.89
C ALA A 49 21.18 2.89 14.82
N GLY A 50 20.78 3.65 13.80
CA GLY A 50 21.21 5.04 13.57
C GLY A 50 22.64 5.20 13.02
N GLN A 51 23.29 4.12 12.60
CA GLN A 51 24.63 4.15 12.00
C GLN A 51 24.59 3.69 10.55
N ALA A 52 25.22 4.45 9.65
CA ALA A 52 25.36 4.07 8.27
C ALA A 52 26.05 2.70 8.14
N ARG A 53 25.53 1.87 7.24
CA ARG A 53 26.06 0.51 6.99
C ARG A 53 26.40 0.30 5.52
N PRO A 54 27.44 -0.50 5.25
CA PRO A 54 27.71 -0.97 3.90
C PRO A 54 26.56 -1.84 3.41
N PHE A 55 26.22 -1.66 2.14
CA PHE A 55 25.22 -2.48 1.45
C PHE A 55 25.64 -2.75 0.01
N THR A 56 25.06 -3.78 -0.57
CA THR A 56 25.24 -4.14 -1.99
C THR A 56 23.88 -4.38 -2.62
N VAL A 57 23.66 -3.74 -3.77
CA VAL A 57 22.49 -4.00 -4.60
C VAL A 57 22.84 -5.07 -5.63
N ASP A 58 22.11 -6.17 -5.60
CA ASP A 58 22.21 -7.27 -6.56
C ASP A 58 21.01 -7.18 -7.52
N HIS A 59 21.23 -6.61 -8.69
CA HIS A 59 20.18 -6.42 -9.68
C HIS A 59 19.74 -7.73 -10.35
N GLU A 60 20.62 -8.72 -10.44
CA GLU A 60 20.31 -10.00 -11.07
C GLU A 60 19.36 -10.82 -10.21
N ASN A 61 19.54 -10.78 -8.89
CA ASN A 61 18.71 -11.51 -7.93
C ASN A 61 17.64 -10.61 -7.25
N GLU A 62 17.46 -9.37 -7.73
CA GLU A 62 16.50 -8.40 -7.18
C GLU A 62 16.66 -8.23 -5.67
N ALA A 63 17.90 -8.13 -5.17
CA ALA A 63 18.21 -8.15 -3.75
C ALA A 63 19.00 -6.93 -3.27
N LEU A 64 18.83 -6.60 -2.00
CA LEU A 64 19.63 -5.66 -1.23
C LEU A 64 20.26 -6.41 -0.06
N HIS A 65 21.57 -6.47 -0.03
CA HIS A 65 22.34 -7.11 1.04
C HIS A 65 22.92 -6.05 1.97
N ILE A 66 22.71 -6.21 3.27
CA ILE A 66 23.14 -5.27 4.30
C ILE A 66 23.99 -6.01 5.32
N GLU A 67 25.18 -5.48 5.61
CA GLU A 67 26.06 -6.03 6.62
C GLU A 67 25.69 -5.50 8.01
N LEU A 68 25.61 -6.40 8.98
CA LEU A 68 25.35 -6.09 10.38
C LEU A 68 26.62 -6.28 11.21
N ALA A 69 26.63 -5.75 12.41
CA ALA A 69 27.70 -6.05 13.37
C ALA A 69 27.56 -7.46 13.96
N GLU A 70 26.32 -7.88 14.22
CA GLU A 70 25.98 -9.18 14.80
C GLU A 70 24.53 -9.55 14.49
N ALA A 71 24.17 -10.81 14.69
CA ALA A 71 22.79 -11.28 14.66
C ALA A 71 22.00 -10.74 15.85
N GLY A 72 20.68 -10.65 15.71
CA GLY A 72 19.79 -10.23 16.80
C GLY A 72 18.64 -9.36 16.33
N GLN A 73 17.99 -8.69 17.26
CA GLN A 73 16.95 -7.71 16.97
C GLN A 73 17.59 -6.47 16.34
N VAL A 74 17.08 -6.06 15.19
CA VAL A 74 17.61 -4.93 14.44
C VAL A 74 16.50 -4.00 13.99
N GLU A 75 16.86 -2.71 13.88
CA GLU A 75 16.11 -1.68 13.19
C GLU A 75 16.95 -1.20 12.01
N VAL A 76 16.41 -1.33 10.82
CA VAL A 76 17.04 -0.93 9.56
C VAL A 76 16.26 0.19 8.93
N VAL A 77 16.92 1.30 8.64
CA VAL A 77 16.33 2.46 7.97
C VAL A 77 16.92 2.57 6.58
N ILE A 78 16.09 2.59 5.56
CA ILE A 78 16.49 2.64 4.16
C ILE A 78 15.82 3.82 3.49
N ALA A 79 16.62 4.71 2.86
CA ALA A 79 16.13 5.73 1.96
C ALA A 79 16.32 5.27 0.52
N PHE A 80 15.30 5.44 -0.29
CA PHE A 80 15.27 4.93 -1.66
C PHE A 80 14.42 5.80 -2.58
N SER A 81 14.54 5.58 -3.89
CA SER A 81 13.65 6.15 -4.90
C SER A 81 13.38 5.13 -6.01
N GLY A 82 12.33 5.38 -6.78
CA GLY A 82 11.92 4.51 -7.87
C GLY A 82 11.06 5.23 -8.91
N LYS A 83 10.60 4.48 -9.89
CA LYS A 83 9.77 4.97 -10.99
C LYS A 83 8.34 4.44 -10.88
N ILE A 84 7.38 5.29 -11.17
CA ILE A 84 5.99 4.90 -11.40
C ILE A 84 5.89 4.46 -12.86
N THR A 85 5.52 3.22 -13.11
CA THR A 85 5.50 2.63 -14.46
C THR A 85 4.09 2.22 -14.88
N ASP A 86 3.86 2.10 -16.19
CA ASP A 86 2.56 1.69 -16.75
C ASP A 86 2.36 0.15 -16.76
N ASN A 87 3.17 -0.61 -16.00
CA ASN A 87 3.18 -2.08 -16.04
C ASN A 87 1.99 -2.73 -15.31
N MET A 88 1.16 -1.96 -14.60
CA MET A 88 0.11 -2.46 -13.70
C MET A 88 0.65 -3.38 -12.59
N THR A 89 1.91 -3.19 -12.19
CA THR A 89 2.59 -3.81 -11.05
C THR A 89 3.33 -2.75 -10.24
N GLY A 90 3.65 -3.04 -9.00
CA GLY A 90 4.25 -2.04 -8.12
C GLY A 90 3.31 -0.86 -7.90
N ILE A 91 3.82 0.35 -8.08
CA ILE A 91 3.05 1.61 -8.08
C ILE A 91 2.84 2.03 -9.53
N TYR A 92 1.59 2.18 -9.96
CA TYR A 92 1.27 2.49 -11.35
C TYR A 92 0.13 3.50 -11.49
N PRO A 93 0.07 4.28 -12.59
CA PRO A 93 -1.06 5.14 -12.91
C PRO A 93 -2.17 4.33 -13.60
N SER A 94 -3.41 4.55 -13.21
CA SER A 94 -4.60 4.05 -13.88
C SER A 94 -5.33 5.22 -14.53
N TYR A 95 -5.51 5.19 -15.86
CA TYR A 95 -5.95 6.32 -16.65
C TYR A 95 -7.45 6.27 -16.94
N TYR A 96 -8.09 7.44 -16.95
CA TYR A 96 -9.49 7.59 -17.32
C TYR A 96 -9.73 8.95 -17.97
N THR A 97 -10.93 9.14 -18.54
CA THR A 97 -11.31 10.39 -19.18
C THR A 97 -12.63 10.88 -18.61
N VAL A 98 -12.70 12.17 -18.26
CA VAL A 98 -13.91 12.87 -17.85
C VAL A 98 -14.03 14.14 -18.69
N ASP A 99 -15.17 14.33 -19.34
CA ASP A 99 -15.44 15.50 -20.18
C ASP A 99 -14.33 15.78 -21.23
N GLY A 100 -13.77 14.72 -21.79
CA GLY A 100 -12.68 14.80 -22.77
C GLY A 100 -11.30 15.10 -22.18
N VAL A 101 -11.17 15.23 -20.86
CA VAL A 101 -9.90 15.45 -20.17
C VAL A 101 -9.35 14.13 -19.64
N LYS A 102 -8.13 13.78 -20.05
CA LYS A 102 -7.42 12.61 -19.52
C LYS A 102 -6.98 12.90 -18.09
N LYS A 103 -7.29 11.98 -17.19
CA LYS A 103 -6.91 11.98 -15.78
C LYS A 103 -6.26 10.66 -15.39
N GLU A 104 -5.70 10.62 -14.19
CA GLU A 104 -5.12 9.41 -13.62
C GLU A 104 -5.36 9.33 -12.12
N VAL A 105 -5.41 8.11 -11.61
CA VAL A 105 -5.24 7.78 -10.19
C VAL A 105 -4.00 6.92 -10.05
N LEU A 106 -3.28 7.04 -8.95
CA LEU A 106 -2.20 6.12 -8.60
C LEU A 106 -2.79 4.93 -7.87
N SER A 107 -2.35 3.74 -8.23
CA SER A 107 -2.74 2.48 -7.60
C SER A 107 -1.53 1.59 -7.37
N THR A 108 -1.70 0.60 -6.53
CA THR A 108 -0.72 -0.46 -6.29
C THR A 108 -1.24 -1.81 -6.74
N GLN A 109 -0.32 -2.67 -7.20
CA GLN A 109 -0.55 -4.10 -7.38
C GLN A 109 0.72 -4.84 -6.97
N PHE A 110 0.70 -5.51 -5.82
CA PHE A 110 1.87 -6.16 -5.25
C PHE A 110 1.85 -7.68 -5.35
N GLU A 111 0.73 -8.30 -5.62
CA GLU A 111 0.67 -9.73 -5.87
C GLU A 111 1.30 -10.08 -7.24
N SER A 112 2.16 -11.07 -7.26
CA SER A 112 2.58 -11.97 -6.19
C SER A 112 3.81 -11.47 -5.43
N HIS A 113 4.74 -10.74 -6.08
CA HIS A 113 6.06 -10.35 -5.57
C HIS A 113 6.49 -8.98 -6.12
N PHE A 114 5.56 -8.04 -6.23
CA PHE A 114 5.81 -6.69 -6.76
C PHE A 114 5.88 -5.60 -5.68
N ALA A 115 5.76 -5.97 -4.38
CA ALA A 115 6.02 -5.03 -3.30
C ALA A 115 7.47 -4.51 -3.35
N ARG A 116 8.42 -5.34 -3.79
CA ARG A 116 9.84 -5.01 -4.01
C ARG A 116 10.09 -3.94 -5.08
N GLU A 117 9.11 -3.68 -5.95
CA GLU A 117 9.17 -2.58 -6.92
C GLU A 117 8.80 -1.23 -6.28
N ALA A 118 8.19 -1.24 -5.10
CA ALA A 118 7.73 -0.05 -4.38
C ALA A 118 8.59 0.29 -3.15
N PHE A 119 9.13 -0.70 -2.46
CA PHE A 119 10.01 -0.51 -1.29
C PHE A 119 10.83 -1.77 -0.99
N PRO A 120 12.03 -1.64 -0.39
CA PRO A 120 12.81 -2.79 0.06
C PRO A 120 12.07 -3.57 1.17
N CYS A 121 11.89 -4.87 1.00
CA CYS A 121 11.16 -5.72 1.95
C CYS A 121 11.56 -7.19 1.85
N VAL A 122 11.11 -8.02 2.78
CA VAL A 122 11.08 -9.47 2.59
C VAL A 122 9.78 -9.80 1.88
N ASP A 123 9.85 -9.92 0.55
CA ASP A 123 8.70 -10.07 -0.34
C ASP A 123 8.34 -11.54 -0.57
N GLU A 124 8.07 -12.22 0.56
CA GLU A 124 7.68 -13.61 0.65
C GLU A 124 6.35 -13.71 1.43
N PRO A 125 5.36 -14.50 0.98
CA PRO A 125 4.05 -14.57 1.63
C PRO A 125 4.09 -15.01 3.09
N GLU A 126 5.07 -15.83 3.48
CA GLU A 126 5.25 -16.30 4.86
C GLU A 126 5.86 -15.24 5.79
N ALA A 127 6.58 -14.28 5.26
CA ALA A 127 7.24 -13.21 6.01
C ALA A 127 6.25 -12.11 6.43
N LYS A 128 5.24 -12.49 7.20
CA LYS A 128 4.18 -11.60 7.64
C LYS A 128 4.67 -10.60 8.68
N ALA A 129 4.30 -9.35 8.50
CA ALA A 129 4.62 -8.25 9.40
C ALA A 129 3.42 -7.28 9.49
N THR A 130 3.50 -6.32 10.40
CA THR A 130 2.59 -5.18 10.45
C THR A 130 3.16 -4.02 9.63
N PHE A 131 2.29 -3.15 9.11
CA PHE A 131 2.69 -2.01 8.29
C PHE A 131 2.02 -0.74 8.79
N ASP A 132 2.82 0.30 9.00
CA ASP A 132 2.42 1.68 9.06
C ASP A 132 2.68 2.31 7.69
N LEU A 133 1.65 2.84 7.04
CA LEU A 133 1.80 3.52 5.76
C LEU A 133 1.55 5.01 5.93
N SER A 134 2.46 5.80 5.37
CA SER A 134 2.31 7.23 5.21
C SER A 134 2.56 7.60 3.74
N LEU A 135 1.66 8.42 3.18
CA LEU A 135 1.73 8.84 1.78
C LEU A 135 1.72 10.35 1.66
N ARG A 136 2.54 10.88 0.76
CA ARG A 136 2.39 12.21 0.20
C ARG A 136 2.33 12.08 -1.33
N PHE A 137 1.55 12.89 -1.99
CA PHE A 137 1.50 12.96 -3.46
C PHE A 137 1.17 14.39 -3.88
N ASP A 138 1.38 14.70 -5.15
CA ASP A 138 1.05 15.97 -5.79
C ASP A 138 -0.47 16.13 -5.91
N GLN A 139 -1.11 16.29 -4.73
CA GLN A 139 -2.56 16.28 -4.53
C GLN A 139 -3.21 17.54 -5.08
N ALA A 140 -4.21 17.37 -5.96
CA ALA A 140 -5.15 18.43 -6.33
C ALA A 140 -6.29 18.54 -5.31
N GLU A 141 -7.02 19.67 -5.35
CA GLU A 141 -8.17 19.88 -4.47
C GLU A 141 -9.25 18.80 -4.68
N GLY A 142 -9.72 18.22 -3.58
CA GLY A 142 -10.76 17.18 -3.60
C GLY A 142 -10.26 15.75 -3.85
N GLU A 143 -8.97 15.57 -4.13
CA GLU A 143 -8.39 14.24 -4.22
C GLU A 143 -8.18 13.61 -2.85
N VAL A 144 -8.21 12.29 -2.82
CA VAL A 144 -8.10 11.48 -1.59
C VAL A 144 -7.11 10.33 -1.77
N ALA A 145 -6.63 9.79 -0.65
CA ALA A 145 -5.91 8.52 -0.62
C ALA A 145 -6.68 7.50 0.22
N LEU A 146 -6.74 6.26 -0.26
CA LEU A 146 -7.32 5.11 0.41
C LEU A 146 -6.22 4.07 0.62
N SER A 147 -6.28 3.33 1.72
CA SER A 147 -5.36 2.22 2.00
C SER A 147 -6.08 1.10 2.75
N ASN A 148 -5.35 0.05 3.13
CA ASN A 148 -5.86 -1.10 3.88
C ASN A 148 -6.60 -0.71 5.17
N MET A 149 -6.12 0.34 5.84
CA MET A 149 -6.62 0.77 7.15
C MET A 149 -7.16 2.20 7.08
N PRO A 150 -8.00 2.62 8.04
CA PRO A 150 -8.49 3.98 8.11
C PRO A 150 -7.38 5.03 8.22
N GLU A 151 -7.64 6.21 7.64
CA GLU A 151 -6.78 7.38 7.86
C GLU A 151 -6.82 7.82 9.31
N ILE A 152 -5.65 8.18 9.85
CA ILE A 152 -5.48 8.80 11.16
C ILE A 152 -4.87 10.20 11.02
N ASN A 153 -5.08 11.04 12.04
CA ASN A 153 -4.44 12.35 12.15
C ASN A 153 -4.75 13.32 10.98
N VAL A 154 -6.01 13.39 10.58
CA VAL A 154 -6.52 14.25 9.50
C VAL A 154 -6.06 15.72 9.64
N GLU A 155 -6.01 16.25 10.86
CA GLU A 155 -5.56 17.62 11.10
C GLU A 155 -4.07 17.83 10.78
N ASN A 156 -3.24 16.82 10.99
CA ASN A 156 -1.83 16.87 10.56
C ASN A 156 -1.72 16.83 9.03
N ARG A 157 -2.54 16.01 8.37
CA ARG A 157 -2.59 15.96 6.91
C ARG A 157 -2.88 17.33 6.28
N LYS A 158 -3.84 18.07 6.81
CA LYS A 158 -4.17 19.41 6.34
C LYS A 158 -2.99 20.38 6.39
N LYS A 159 -2.05 20.15 7.30
CA LYS A 159 -0.85 21.00 7.47
C LYS A 159 0.34 20.54 6.63
N THR A 160 0.50 19.22 6.47
CA THR A 160 1.72 18.61 5.92
C THR A 160 1.51 17.99 4.54
N GLY A 161 0.28 17.75 4.13
CA GLY A 161 -0.07 16.97 2.93
C GLY A 161 0.17 15.47 3.08
N ILE A 162 0.57 14.99 4.27
CA ILE A 162 0.89 13.58 4.51
C ILE A 162 -0.36 12.86 5.02
N TRP A 163 -0.80 11.87 4.28
CA TRP A 163 -1.80 10.88 4.66
C TRP A 163 -1.13 9.82 5.53
N LYS A 164 -1.70 9.53 6.68
CA LYS A 164 -1.22 8.47 7.57
C LYS A 164 -2.38 7.55 7.90
N PHE A 165 -2.10 6.24 7.83
CA PHE A 165 -3.10 5.21 8.08
C PHE A 165 -2.80 4.45 9.38
N GLU A 166 -3.82 3.83 9.97
CA GLU A 166 -3.65 2.94 11.11
C GLU A 166 -2.74 1.76 10.76
N THR A 167 -2.08 1.20 11.76
CA THR A 167 -1.24 0.00 11.61
C THR A 167 -2.10 -1.17 11.11
N THR A 168 -1.61 -1.88 10.10
CA THR A 168 -2.29 -3.08 9.59
C THR A 168 -2.22 -4.23 10.60
N PRO A 169 -3.15 -5.20 10.53
CA PRO A 169 -2.89 -6.51 11.08
C PRO A 169 -1.60 -7.12 10.51
N ARG A 170 -1.07 -8.15 11.17
CA ARG A 170 0.08 -8.89 10.65
C ARG A 170 -0.32 -9.63 9.37
N MET A 171 0.26 -9.24 8.24
CA MET A 171 -0.08 -9.73 6.91
C MET A 171 1.14 -9.83 5.99
N SER A 172 0.98 -10.50 4.86
CA SER A 172 2.00 -10.58 3.81
C SER A 172 2.16 -9.24 3.09
N SER A 173 3.37 -8.93 2.60
CA SER A 173 3.69 -7.70 1.88
C SER A 173 2.80 -7.46 0.66
N TYR A 174 2.43 -8.52 -0.06
CA TYR A 174 1.63 -8.42 -1.28
C TYR A 174 0.19 -7.92 -1.06
N LEU A 175 -0.31 -7.93 0.19
CA LEU A 175 -1.63 -7.42 0.57
C LEU A 175 -1.64 -5.92 0.89
N LEU A 176 -0.47 -5.28 1.02
CA LEU A 176 -0.39 -3.84 1.22
C LEU A 176 -0.85 -3.13 -0.04
N ALA A 177 -1.72 -2.12 0.12
CA ALA A 177 -2.28 -1.40 -1.01
C ALA A 177 -2.61 0.05 -0.68
N PHE A 178 -2.58 0.89 -1.70
CA PHE A 178 -3.19 2.22 -1.68
C PHE A 178 -3.70 2.61 -3.07
N VAL A 179 -4.67 3.53 -3.08
CA VAL A 179 -5.14 4.22 -4.27
C VAL A 179 -5.25 5.70 -3.94
N ALA A 180 -4.70 6.58 -4.79
CA ALA A 180 -4.69 8.02 -4.55
C ALA A 180 -5.09 8.80 -5.81
N GLY A 181 -5.99 9.79 -5.68
CA GLY A 181 -6.43 10.65 -6.77
C GLY A 181 -7.87 11.14 -6.63
N ASP A 182 -8.46 11.54 -7.76
CA ASP A 182 -9.81 12.09 -7.84
C ASP A 182 -10.87 10.97 -7.85
N LEU A 183 -11.24 10.54 -6.64
CA LEU A 183 -12.17 9.45 -6.40
C LEU A 183 -13.51 9.97 -5.88
N GLN A 184 -14.56 9.21 -6.15
CA GLN A 184 -15.87 9.33 -5.53
C GLN A 184 -16.27 8.02 -4.90
N GLY A 185 -17.14 8.04 -3.89
CA GLY A 185 -17.55 6.82 -3.22
C GLY A 185 -18.83 6.98 -2.39
N VAL A 186 -19.40 5.83 -2.08
CA VAL A 186 -20.55 5.66 -1.17
C VAL A 186 -20.14 4.75 -0.03
N THR A 187 -20.66 4.99 1.16
CA THR A 187 -20.30 4.21 2.36
C THR A 187 -21.51 3.82 3.18
N ALA A 188 -21.40 2.70 3.87
CA ALA A 188 -22.36 2.24 4.87
C ALA A 188 -21.63 1.51 6.00
N LYS A 189 -22.32 1.14 7.07
CA LYS A 189 -21.79 0.28 8.11
C LYS A 189 -22.57 -1.02 8.18
N THR A 190 -21.89 -2.12 8.42
CA THR A 190 -22.53 -3.39 8.78
C THR A 190 -23.19 -3.29 10.15
N LYS A 191 -24.05 -4.25 10.49
CA LYS A 191 -24.66 -4.36 11.83
C LYS A 191 -23.62 -4.43 12.97
N ASN A 192 -22.43 -4.94 12.69
CA ASN A 192 -21.32 -5.03 13.65
C ASN A 192 -20.37 -3.83 13.62
N GLY A 193 -20.67 -2.81 12.80
CA GLY A 193 -19.95 -1.53 12.78
C GLY A 193 -18.77 -1.43 11.81
N THR A 194 -18.49 -2.47 11.00
CA THR A 194 -17.48 -2.41 9.96
C THR A 194 -17.86 -1.34 8.93
N LEU A 195 -16.97 -0.40 8.64
CA LEU A 195 -17.17 0.57 7.57
C LEU A 195 -17.00 -0.14 6.22
N VAL A 196 -18.01 -0.09 5.38
CA VAL A 196 -17.97 -0.57 4.00
C VAL A 196 -18.02 0.62 3.07
N GLY A 197 -17.10 0.69 2.11
CA GLY A 197 -17.07 1.75 1.11
C GLY A 197 -16.91 1.17 -0.30
N VAL A 198 -17.59 1.77 -1.27
CA VAL A 198 -17.39 1.44 -2.69
C VAL A 198 -17.01 2.72 -3.41
N TYR A 199 -15.91 2.67 -4.15
CA TYR A 199 -15.29 3.83 -4.79
C TYR A 199 -15.06 3.60 -6.28
N SER A 200 -15.02 4.67 -7.03
CA SER A 200 -14.61 4.71 -8.44
C SER A 200 -14.01 6.08 -8.78
N THR A 201 -13.46 6.19 -9.98
CA THR A 201 -13.21 7.51 -10.58
C THR A 201 -14.52 8.21 -10.93
N LYS A 202 -14.46 9.50 -11.17
CA LYS A 202 -15.65 10.31 -11.57
C LYS A 202 -16.06 10.13 -13.04
N ALA A 203 -15.51 9.13 -13.74
CA ALA A 203 -15.89 8.81 -15.13
C ALA A 203 -17.31 8.24 -15.24
N HIS A 204 -17.88 7.75 -14.14
CA HIS A 204 -19.20 7.14 -14.09
C HIS A 204 -20.08 7.80 -13.03
N PRO A 205 -21.44 7.74 -13.18
CA PRO A 205 -22.35 8.25 -12.16
C PRO A 205 -22.15 7.57 -10.80
N LEU A 206 -22.20 8.36 -9.72
CA LEU A 206 -22.04 7.87 -8.35
C LEU A 206 -23.06 6.78 -7.99
N SER A 207 -24.31 6.89 -8.52
CA SER A 207 -25.39 5.91 -8.29
C SER A 207 -25.07 4.49 -8.80
N ASN A 208 -24.09 4.34 -9.68
CA ASN A 208 -23.65 3.01 -10.13
C ASN A 208 -23.02 2.17 -9.00
N LEU A 209 -22.62 2.82 -7.90
CA LEU A 209 -21.96 2.18 -6.77
C LEU A 209 -22.93 1.59 -5.74
N ASP A 210 -24.22 2.02 -5.76
CA ASP A 210 -25.20 1.67 -4.72
C ASP A 210 -25.46 0.17 -4.62
N PHE A 211 -25.60 -0.51 -5.77
CA PHE A 211 -25.78 -1.96 -5.81
C PHE A 211 -24.57 -2.72 -5.21
N SER A 212 -23.38 -2.29 -5.57
CA SER A 212 -22.15 -2.91 -5.07
C SER A 212 -21.99 -2.70 -3.57
N LEU A 213 -22.37 -1.53 -3.06
CA LEU A 213 -22.36 -1.24 -1.62
C LEU A 213 -23.34 -2.15 -0.86
N ASP A 214 -24.58 -2.31 -1.34
CA ASP A 214 -25.58 -3.20 -0.73
C ASP A 214 -25.08 -4.64 -0.67
N ILE A 215 -24.52 -5.14 -1.79
CA ILE A 215 -23.96 -6.50 -1.85
C ILE A 215 -22.77 -6.67 -0.90
N ALA A 216 -21.85 -5.71 -0.85
CA ALA A 216 -20.67 -5.79 0.03
C ALA A 216 -21.08 -5.84 1.52
N VAL A 217 -22.00 -4.98 1.95
CA VAL A 217 -22.54 -5.00 3.33
C VAL A 217 -23.17 -6.35 3.66
N ARG A 218 -24.09 -6.80 2.83
CA ARG A 218 -24.80 -8.08 3.06
C ARG A 218 -23.88 -9.29 3.03
N SER A 219 -22.85 -9.26 2.16
CA SER A 219 -21.89 -10.36 2.09
C SER A 219 -21.06 -10.46 3.36
N ILE A 220 -20.57 -9.35 3.90
CA ILE A 220 -19.82 -9.34 5.16
C ILE A 220 -20.71 -9.86 6.30
N GLU A 221 -21.95 -9.35 6.44
CA GLU A 221 -22.88 -9.77 7.47
C GLU A 221 -23.26 -11.25 7.35
N PHE A 222 -23.46 -11.75 6.12
CA PHE A 222 -23.70 -13.16 5.86
C PHE A 222 -22.52 -14.04 6.31
N TYR A 223 -21.30 -13.68 5.95
CA TYR A 223 -20.13 -14.48 6.32
C TYR A 223 -19.80 -14.39 7.81
N GLU A 224 -20.03 -13.24 8.46
CA GLU A 224 -19.90 -13.14 9.91
C GLU A 224 -20.87 -14.11 10.63
N ASP A 225 -22.12 -14.20 10.17
CA ASP A 225 -23.10 -15.13 10.71
C ASP A 225 -22.78 -16.59 10.36
N TYR A 226 -22.38 -16.85 9.11
CA TYR A 226 -22.08 -18.21 8.64
C TYR A 226 -20.88 -18.84 9.33
N TYR A 227 -19.79 -18.08 9.49
CA TYR A 227 -18.57 -18.57 10.15
C TYR A 227 -18.56 -18.35 11.67
N GLY A 228 -19.47 -17.55 12.21
CA GLY A 228 -19.47 -17.16 13.62
C GLY A 228 -18.29 -16.30 14.04
N VAL A 229 -17.65 -15.60 13.07
CA VAL A 229 -16.46 -14.77 13.28
C VAL A 229 -16.71 -13.39 12.71
N LYS A 230 -16.46 -12.35 13.50
CA LYS A 230 -16.58 -10.96 13.04
C LYS A 230 -15.48 -10.63 12.03
N TYR A 231 -15.80 -9.75 11.09
CA TYR A 231 -14.82 -9.21 10.16
C TYR A 231 -13.71 -8.48 10.96
N PRO A 232 -12.43 -8.87 10.79
CA PRO A 232 -11.38 -8.50 11.76
C PRO A 232 -10.78 -7.12 11.54
N ILE A 233 -11.11 -6.45 10.42
CA ILE A 233 -10.56 -5.15 10.03
C ILE A 233 -11.66 -4.09 10.18
N PRO A 234 -11.34 -2.85 10.61
CA PRO A 234 -12.35 -1.82 10.87
C PRO A 234 -13.08 -1.33 9.60
N GLN A 235 -12.50 -1.57 8.43
CA GLN A 235 -13.05 -1.19 7.14
C GLN A 235 -12.93 -2.28 6.09
N SER A 236 -13.83 -2.25 5.10
CA SER A 236 -13.75 -3.01 3.85
C SER A 236 -14.09 -2.06 2.71
N LEU A 237 -13.05 -1.53 2.08
CA LEU A 237 -13.19 -0.65 0.93
C LEU A 237 -13.05 -1.46 -0.36
N HIS A 238 -13.85 -1.11 -1.36
CA HIS A 238 -13.89 -1.72 -2.68
C HIS A 238 -13.72 -0.62 -3.72
N ILE A 239 -12.76 -0.73 -4.61
CA ILE A 239 -12.51 0.29 -5.60
C ILE A 239 -12.41 -0.26 -7.01
N ALA A 240 -13.20 0.29 -7.94
CA ALA A 240 -13.11 0.01 -9.36
C ALA A 240 -12.03 0.90 -9.99
N LEU A 241 -11.06 0.27 -10.64
CA LEU A 241 -9.95 0.92 -11.33
C LEU A 241 -10.13 0.84 -12.84
N PRO A 242 -9.85 1.90 -13.59
CA PRO A 242 -9.91 1.89 -15.06
C PRO A 242 -8.93 0.91 -15.71
N ASP A 243 -7.69 0.85 -15.18
CA ASP A 243 -6.65 -0.06 -15.64
C ASP A 243 -6.25 -1.00 -14.51
N PHE A 244 -6.45 -2.28 -14.72
CA PHE A 244 -6.09 -3.35 -13.79
C PHE A 244 -5.90 -4.66 -14.55
N SER A 245 -4.80 -5.38 -14.31
CA SER A 245 -4.41 -6.56 -15.08
C SER A 245 -5.26 -7.81 -14.77
N ALA A 246 -5.74 -7.94 -13.54
CA ALA A 246 -6.60 -9.05 -13.09
C ALA A 246 -8.09 -8.65 -13.04
N GLY A 247 -8.95 -9.53 -12.57
CA GLY A 247 -10.36 -9.22 -12.31
C GLY A 247 -10.55 -8.48 -11.00
N ALA A 248 -9.88 -8.95 -9.95
CA ALA A 248 -9.86 -8.34 -8.62
C ALA A 248 -8.57 -8.71 -7.87
N MET A 249 -8.25 -7.94 -6.82
CA MET A 249 -7.19 -8.24 -5.87
C MET A 249 -7.71 -8.05 -4.44
N GLU A 250 -7.55 -9.08 -3.63
CA GLU A 250 -8.06 -9.17 -2.25
C GLU A 250 -7.21 -8.47 -1.19
N ASN A 251 -6.61 -7.32 -1.47
CA ASN A 251 -5.89 -6.56 -0.45
C ASN A 251 -6.78 -6.33 0.78
N TRP A 252 -6.28 -6.66 1.96
CA TRP A 252 -7.05 -6.53 3.19
C TRP A 252 -7.50 -5.09 3.41
N GLY A 253 -8.79 -4.88 3.58
CA GLY A 253 -9.40 -3.57 3.81
C GLY A 253 -9.52 -2.66 2.58
N LEU A 254 -8.90 -3.00 1.44
CA LEU A 254 -8.97 -2.25 0.17
C LEU A 254 -8.92 -3.20 -1.03
N VAL A 255 -10.03 -3.79 -1.38
CA VAL A 255 -10.15 -4.68 -2.55
C VAL A 255 -10.23 -3.84 -3.82
N THR A 256 -9.36 -4.15 -4.78
CA THR A 256 -9.33 -3.48 -6.09
C THR A 256 -10.00 -4.35 -7.15
N TYR A 257 -10.69 -3.73 -8.10
CA TYR A 257 -11.42 -4.39 -9.19
C TYR A 257 -11.13 -3.67 -10.51
N ARG A 258 -11.15 -4.48 -11.59
CA ARG A 258 -11.12 -3.93 -12.96
C ARG A 258 -12.49 -3.38 -13.35
#